data_04f3ee0f11cad64b3527889e100d87c6
#
_entry.id   04f3ee0f11cad64b3527889e100d87c6
#
_cell.length_a   1.000
_cell.length_b   1.000
_cell.length_c   1.000
_cell.angle_alpha   90.00
_cell.angle_beta   90.00
_cell.angle_gamma   90.00
#
_symmetry.space_group_name_H-M   'P 1'
#
loop_
_entity.id
_entity.type
_entity.pdbx_description
1 polymer ?
#
loop_
_entity_poly.entity_id
_entity_poly.type
_entity_poly.pdbx_seq_one_letter_code
_entity_poly.pdbx_strand_id
1 'polypeptide(L)'
;MAKQINCKTLLGHKNLDFSIECLQSFLYNADDEIFLEIFEDGSLTSEDEEKLISSLKNSVIIRKAERDAKLEPLLANYPACREYRNSTNFAQKLFDITLFGDGDVLYIDSDIYFLKKFALPPLDEMPVFMFDNQNAYSFSPLDLLKMNISAFPNVNTGFFYFPKNLFDLQFIEKLLKDEVIAKSFKRQMNWSEQTIWSLLAAKSRSISFFCCKQVMMANFALRTDADTVAIHLVYYFRTHIKQLRLLPPPADAAVTTLETNIHSAYLGKVDFAVEKIIRKIKRLA
;
A
#
# COMPACT_ATOMS: atom_id res chain seq x y z
N MET A 1 -13.07 -24.33 10.79
CA MET A 1 -12.38 -23.20 11.46
C MET A 1 -12.09 -22.17 10.39
N ALA A 2 -12.44 -20.91 10.61
CA ALA A 2 -12.05 -19.84 9.71
C ALA A 2 -10.51 -19.80 9.64
N LYS A 3 -9.96 -19.60 8.45
CA LYS A 3 -8.49 -19.50 8.25
C LYS A 3 -8.07 -18.12 8.74
N GLN A 4 -7.17 -18.07 9.70
CA GLN A 4 -6.56 -16.82 10.13
C GLN A 4 -5.74 -16.22 8.98
N ILE A 5 -5.93 -14.95 8.70
CA ILE A 5 -5.25 -14.19 7.64
C ILE A 5 -4.27 -13.21 8.27
N ASN A 6 -2.99 -13.36 7.96
CA ASN A 6 -1.97 -12.40 8.38
C ASN A 6 -2.01 -11.16 7.49
N CYS A 7 -2.21 -9.99 8.09
CA CYS A 7 -2.17 -8.71 7.41
C CYS A 7 -1.03 -7.85 7.99
N LYS A 8 -0.29 -7.18 7.16
CA LYS A 8 0.88 -6.37 7.53
C LYS A 8 0.56 -4.89 7.46
N THR A 9 1.13 -4.10 8.37
CA THR A 9 1.08 -2.64 8.33
C THR A 9 2.42 -2.06 8.77
N LEU A 10 2.81 -0.90 8.25
CA LEU A 10 3.98 -0.16 8.69
C LEU A 10 3.54 1.16 9.31
N LEU A 11 3.97 1.45 10.53
CA LEU A 11 3.66 2.69 11.23
C LEU A 11 4.79 3.12 12.17
N GLY A 12 4.70 4.36 12.65
CA GLY A 12 5.59 4.93 13.65
C GLY A 12 4.86 5.85 14.60
N HIS A 13 5.61 6.53 15.45
CA HIS A 13 5.09 7.45 16.47
C HIS A 13 4.17 8.54 15.89
N LYS A 14 4.53 9.05 14.71
CA LYS A 14 3.78 10.17 14.10
C LYS A 14 2.35 9.76 13.74
N ASN A 15 1.37 10.51 14.27
CA ASN A 15 -0.07 10.27 14.09
C ASN A 15 -0.56 8.91 14.63
N LEU A 16 0.07 8.40 15.69
CA LEU A 16 -0.22 7.08 16.24
C LEU A 16 -1.71 6.88 16.57
N ASP A 17 -2.35 7.85 17.24
CA ASP A 17 -3.79 7.77 17.60
C ASP A 17 -4.69 7.62 16.38
N PHE A 18 -4.39 8.39 15.34
CA PHE A 18 -5.10 8.30 14.07
C PHE A 18 -4.88 6.94 13.41
N SER A 19 -3.65 6.43 13.44
CA SER A 19 -3.31 5.11 12.89
C SER A 19 -4.01 3.98 13.65
N ILE A 20 -4.03 4.05 14.97
CA ILE A 20 -4.75 3.09 15.82
C ILE A 20 -6.25 3.08 15.45
N GLU A 21 -6.86 4.23 15.33
CA GLU A 21 -8.28 4.34 14.98
C GLU A 21 -8.61 3.73 13.62
N CYS A 22 -7.78 4.02 12.60
CA CYS A 22 -7.96 3.41 11.29
C CYS A 22 -7.81 1.88 11.33
N LEU A 23 -6.79 1.36 12.02
CA LEU A 23 -6.57 -0.06 12.15
C LEU A 23 -7.64 -0.75 13.02
N GLN A 24 -8.15 -0.07 14.05
CA GLN A 24 -9.32 -0.55 14.80
C GLN A 24 -10.54 -0.67 13.90
N SER A 25 -10.80 0.32 13.03
CA SER A 25 -11.91 0.26 12.08
C SER A 25 -11.77 -0.91 11.10
N PHE A 26 -10.55 -1.22 10.66
CA PHE A 26 -10.25 -2.39 9.83
C PHE A 26 -10.56 -3.69 10.55
N LEU A 27 -9.97 -3.91 11.73
CA LEU A 27 -10.15 -5.14 12.51
C LEU A 27 -11.61 -5.33 12.96
N TYR A 28 -12.29 -4.25 13.35
CA TYR A 28 -13.68 -4.30 13.77
C TYR A 28 -14.63 -4.66 12.64
N ASN A 29 -14.37 -4.19 11.43
CA ASN A 29 -15.23 -4.39 10.28
C ASN A 29 -14.90 -5.65 9.46
N ALA A 30 -13.72 -6.24 9.61
CA ALA A 30 -13.40 -7.50 8.95
C ALA A 30 -14.29 -8.65 9.46
N ASP A 31 -14.86 -9.44 8.54
CA ASP A 31 -15.54 -10.69 8.81
C ASP A 31 -14.55 -11.87 8.91
N ASP A 32 -13.41 -11.73 8.23
CA ASP A 32 -12.29 -12.65 8.30
C ASP A 32 -11.55 -12.53 9.64
N GLU A 33 -10.97 -13.61 10.13
CA GLU A 33 -10.10 -13.59 11.31
C GLU A 33 -8.73 -13.02 10.95
N ILE A 34 -8.54 -11.72 11.14
CA ILE A 34 -7.29 -11.00 10.82
C ILE A 34 -6.33 -11.06 12.01
N PHE A 35 -5.06 -11.44 11.73
CA PHE A 35 -3.92 -11.23 12.62
C PHE A 35 -3.03 -10.13 12.06
N LEU A 36 -2.82 -9.04 12.81
CA LEU A 36 -2.11 -7.86 12.34
C LEU A 36 -0.64 -7.90 12.75
N GLU A 37 0.26 -7.93 11.77
CA GLU A 37 1.70 -7.77 11.96
C GLU A 37 2.07 -6.28 11.80
N ILE A 38 2.40 -5.61 12.90
CA ILE A 38 2.73 -4.18 12.96
C ILE A 38 4.24 -4.01 12.84
N PHE A 39 4.70 -3.58 11.68
CA PHE A 39 6.09 -3.24 11.42
C PHE A 39 6.33 -1.80 11.90
N GLU A 40 7.10 -1.61 12.97
CA GLU A 40 7.40 -0.28 13.48
C GLU A 40 8.60 0.34 12.76
N ASP A 41 8.59 1.66 12.53
CA ASP A 41 9.60 2.34 11.70
C ASP A 41 10.89 2.74 12.45
N GLY A 42 10.99 2.39 13.72
CA GLY A 42 12.10 2.75 14.63
C GLY A 42 11.83 3.99 15.47
N SER A 43 10.61 4.55 15.40
CA SER A 43 10.25 5.77 16.13
C SER A 43 9.33 5.55 17.33
N LEU A 44 8.79 4.33 17.53
CA LEU A 44 7.90 4.03 18.64
C LEU A 44 8.64 4.06 19.99
N THR A 45 7.98 4.62 20.98
CA THR A 45 8.37 4.52 22.40
C THR A 45 7.73 3.29 23.04
N SER A 46 8.19 2.90 24.23
CA SER A 46 7.55 1.83 25.00
C SER A 46 6.08 2.12 25.32
N GLU A 47 5.74 3.39 25.58
CA GLU A 47 4.36 3.82 25.80
C GLU A 47 3.51 3.67 24.54
N ASP A 48 4.06 3.96 23.36
CA ASP A 48 3.39 3.75 22.08
C ASP A 48 3.13 2.27 21.83
N GLU A 49 4.10 1.38 22.13
CA GLU A 49 3.94 -0.06 21.99
C GLU A 49 2.84 -0.60 22.92
N GLU A 50 2.82 -0.18 24.20
CA GLU A 50 1.78 -0.57 25.16
C GLU A 50 0.40 -0.12 24.68
N LYS A 51 0.30 1.10 24.15
CA LYS A 51 -0.92 1.65 23.59
C LYS A 51 -1.40 0.86 22.36
N LEU A 52 -0.51 0.49 21.44
CA LEU A 52 -0.83 -0.33 20.28
C LEU A 52 -1.37 -1.70 20.70
N ILE A 53 -0.65 -2.42 21.56
CA ILE A 53 -1.04 -3.77 22.00
C ILE A 53 -2.37 -3.75 22.75
N SER A 54 -2.60 -2.74 23.61
CA SER A 54 -3.87 -2.62 24.34
C SER A 54 -5.04 -2.24 23.43
N SER A 55 -4.80 -1.51 22.34
CA SER A 55 -5.82 -1.02 21.42
C SER A 55 -6.15 -1.96 20.27
N LEU A 56 -5.17 -2.73 19.79
CA LEU A 56 -5.28 -3.59 18.62
C LEU A 56 -5.18 -5.06 19.06
N LYS A 57 -6.32 -5.69 19.28
CA LYS A 57 -6.39 -7.14 19.58
C LYS A 57 -5.91 -7.94 18.36
N ASN A 58 -5.39 -9.14 18.59
CA ASN A 58 -4.85 -10.02 17.55
C ASN A 58 -3.74 -9.34 16.73
N SER A 59 -2.80 -8.68 17.40
CA SER A 59 -1.66 -8.05 16.74
C SER A 59 -0.34 -8.38 17.44
N VAL A 60 0.74 -8.22 16.68
CA VAL A 60 2.12 -8.30 17.17
C VAL A 60 2.93 -7.12 16.60
N ILE A 61 3.83 -6.56 17.42
CA ILE A 61 4.77 -5.54 16.95
C ILE A 61 6.07 -6.23 16.55
N ILE A 62 6.48 -6.00 15.31
CA ILE A 62 7.74 -6.47 14.74
C ILE A 62 8.71 -5.29 14.74
N ARG A 63 9.68 -5.34 15.65
CA ARG A 63 10.60 -4.23 15.88
C ARG A 63 11.60 -4.06 14.75
N LYS A 64 11.97 -2.81 14.48
CA LYS A 64 12.96 -2.49 13.45
C LYS A 64 14.29 -3.21 13.67
N ALA A 65 14.78 -3.29 14.91
CA ALA A 65 16.02 -3.98 15.24
C ALA A 65 15.97 -5.48 14.89
N GLU A 66 14.83 -6.15 15.11
CA GLU A 66 14.63 -7.56 14.74
C GLU A 66 14.64 -7.73 13.22
N ARG A 67 13.97 -6.83 12.50
CA ARG A 67 13.96 -6.83 11.03
C ARG A 67 15.34 -6.56 10.46
N ASP A 68 16.07 -5.59 11.02
CA ASP A 68 17.42 -5.26 10.58
C ASP A 68 18.36 -6.48 10.73
N ALA A 69 18.31 -7.18 11.87
CA ALA A 69 19.09 -8.38 12.09
C ALA A 69 18.80 -9.50 11.08
N LYS A 70 17.54 -9.65 10.68
CA LYS A 70 17.09 -10.67 9.70
C LYS A 70 17.39 -10.29 8.27
N LEU A 71 17.17 -9.04 7.90
CA LEU A 71 17.24 -8.59 6.50
C LEU A 71 18.65 -8.19 6.06
N GLU A 72 19.50 -7.75 6.97
CA GLU A 72 20.85 -7.33 6.64
C GLU A 72 21.67 -8.43 5.93
N PRO A 73 21.67 -9.70 6.38
CA PRO A 73 22.32 -10.79 5.66
C PRO A 73 21.69 -11.09 4.29
N LEU A 74 20.37 -10.98 4.18
CA LEU A 74 19.66 -11.21 2.92
C LEU A 74 20.00 -10.15 1.86
N LEU A 75 20.17 -8.91 2.29
CA LEU A 75 20.49 -7.77 1.41
C LEU A 75 21.99 -7.56 1.19
N ALA A 76 22.85 -8.37 1.81
CA ALA A 76 24.31 -8.24 1.66
C ALA A 76 24.77 -8.32 0.19
N ASN A 77 24.11 -9.14 -0.62
CA ASN A 77 24.41 -9.29 -2.05
C ASN A 77 23.64 -8.30 -2.95
N TYR A 78 22.84 -7.40 -2.36
CA TYR A 78 21.99 -6.43 -3.05
C TYR A 78 22.23 -5.01 -2.51
N PRO A 79 23.42 -4.41 -2.78
CA PRO A 79 23.84 -3.16 -2.15
C PRO A 79 22.91 -1.97 -2.48
N ALA A 80 22.37 -1.88 -3.71
CA ALA A 80 21.44 -0.82 -4.05
C ALA A 80 20.07 -0.98 -3.36
N CYS A 81 19.57 -2.21 -3.20
CA CYS A 81 18.38 -2.51 -2.41
C CYS A 81 18.58 -2.13 -0.94
N ARG A 82 19.74 -2.48 -0.38
CA ARG A 82 20.13 -2.16 1.01
C ARG A 82 20.19 -0.65 1.23
N GLU A 83 20.86 0.10 0.35
CA GLU A 83 20.92 1.56 0.41
C GLU A 83 19.53 2.18 0.33
N TYR A 84 18.71 1.74 -0.62
CA TYR A 84 17.36 2.24 -0.79
C TYR A 84 16.47 1.92 0.42
N ARG A 85 16.50 0.69 0.96
CA ARG A 85 15.78 0.31 2.18
C ARG A 85 16.06 1.27 3.34
N ASN A 86 17.31 1.69 3.49
CA ASN A 86 17.73 2.58 4.57
C ASN A 86 17.47 4.07 4.29
N SER A 87 16.96 4.42 3.11
CA SER A 87 16.77 5.82 2.71
C SER A 87 15.44 6.41 3.16
N THR A 88 14.39 5.60 3.29
CA THR A 88 13.04 6.08 3.63
C THR A 88 12.16 4.98 4.24
N ASN A 89 11.14 5.35 5.02
CA ASN A 89 10.15 4.41 5.55
C ASN A 89 9.33 3.74 4.41
N PHE A 90 9.12 4.41 3.28
CA PHE A 90 8.48 3.79 2.11
C PHE A 90 9.29 2.62 1.56
N ALA A 91 10.62 2.72 1.58
CA ALA A 91 11.47 1.62 1.17
C ALA A 91 11.45 0.46 2.17
N GLN A 92 11.31 0.73 3.48
CA GLN A 92 11.05 -0.32 4.47
C GLN A 92 9.74 -1.05 4.16
N LYS A 93 8.67 -0.35 3.79
CA LYS A 93 7.42 -0.98 3.33
C LYS A 93 7.67 -1.98 2.19
N LEU A 94 8.49 -1.64 1.21
CA LEU A 94 8.81 -2.54 0.10
C LEU A 94 9.53 -3.82 0.56
N PHE A 95 10.60 -3.67 1.32
CA PHE A 95 11.48 -4.79 1.65
C PHE A 95 11.05 -5.54 2.91
N ASP A 96 10.73 -4.82 3.98
CA ASP A 96 10.56 -5.43 5.28
C ASP A 96 9.30 -6.27 5.34
N ILE A 97 8.16 -5.75 4.85
CA ILE A 97 6.90 -6.50 4.84
C ILE A 97 6.98 -7.75 3.96
N THR A 98 7.86 -7.76 2.96
CA THR A 98 7.99 -8.87 2.01
C THR A 98 9.03 -9.89 2.45
N LEU A 99 10.18 -9.43 2.92
CA LEU A 99 11.32 -10.30 3.21
C LEU A 99 11.32 -10.85 4.63
N PHE A 100 10.59 -10.24 5.56
CA PHE A 100 10.58 -10.69 6.95
C PHE A 100 9.85 -12.02 7.15
N GLY A 101 8.81 -12.32 6.37
CA GLY A 101 8.06 -13.58 6.38
C GLY A 101 8.21 -14.39 5.09
N ASP A 102 7.70 -15.62 5.09
CA ASP A 102 7.82 -16.55 3.95
C ASP A 102 6.57 -16.62 3.08
N GLY A 103 5.44 -16.10 3.55
CA GLY A 103 4.16 -16.10 2.83
C GLY A 103 3.95 -14.91 1.91
N ASP A 104 2.83 -14.96 1.20
CA ASP A 104 2.33 -13.84 0.43
C ASP A 104 2.07 -12.62 1.32
N VAL A 105 2.03 -11.44 0.72
CA VAL A 105 1.84 -10.19 1.44
C VAL A 105 0.41 -9.71 1.27
N LEU A 106 -0.36 -9.68 2.37
CA LEU A 106 -1.52 -8.81 2.50
C LEU A 106 -1.09 -7.60 3.34
N TYR A 107 -1.28 -6.40 2.83
CA TYR A 107 -0.81 -5.17 3.44
C TYR A 107 -1.88 -4.10 3.47
N ILE A 108 -1.90 -3.32 4.55
CA ILE A 108 -2.76 -2.15 4.70
C ILE A 108 -1.97 -0.96 5.28
N ASP A 109 -2.12 0.24 4.67
CA ASP A 109 -1.65 1.49 5.26
C ASP A 109 -2.50 1.86 6.48
N SER A 110 -1.85 2.39 7.50
CA SER A 110 -2.50 2.79 8.77
C SER A 110 -3.34 4.07 8.67
N ASP A 111 -3.67 4.52 7.46
CA ASP A 111 -4.54 5.66 7.19
C ASP A 111 -5.73 5.31 6.28
N ILE A 112 -6.14 4.04 6.29
CA ILE A 112 -7.38 3.58 5.66
C ILE A 112 -8.45 3.35 6.74
N TYR A 113 -9.58 4.04 6.61
CA TYR A 113 -10.70 3.95 7.54
C TYR A 113 -11.85 3.14 6.95
N PHE A 114 -12.31 2.11 7.67
CA PHE A 114 -13.40 1.22 7.25
C PHE A 114 -14.72 1.65 7.85
N LEU A 115 -15.74 1.75 7.02
CA LEU A 115 -17.09 2.23 7.37
C LEU A 115 -18.09 1.09 7.60
N LYS A 116 -17.84 -0.08 7.02
CA LYS A 116 -18.80 -1.20 6.97
C LYS A 116 -18.12 -2.54 7.13
N LYS A 117 -18.92 -3.53 7.54
CA LYS A 117 -18.52 -4.93 7.57
C LYS A 117 -18.15 -5.42 6.18
N PHE A 118 -17.01 -6.10 6.08
CA PHE A 118 -16.52 -6.63 4.82
C PHE A 118 -15.83 -7.99 4.99
N ALA A 119 -15.82 -8.76 3.90
CA ALA A 119 -14.99 -9.94 3.73
C ALA A 119 -13.98 -9.70 2.60
N LEU A 120 -12.80 -10.26 2.72
CA LEU A 120 -11.79 -10.20 1.68
C LEU A 120 -12.23 -11.06 0.47
N PRO A 121 -11.88 -10.67 -0.76
CA PRO A 121 -12.05 -11.54 -1.91
C PRO A 121 -11.11 -12.75 -1.80
N PRO A 122 -11.31 -13.81 -2.60
CA PRO A 122 -10.29 -14.85 -2.75
C PRO A 122 -8.95 -14.22 -3.17
N LEU A 123 -7.90 -14.48 -2.38
CA LEU A 123 -6.55 -13.98 -2.61
C LEU A 123 -5.70 -15.14 -3.15
N ASP A 124 -5.57 -15.18 -4.47
CA ASP A 124 -4.89 -16.25 -5.18
C ASP A 124 -3.49 -15.83 -5.67
N GLU A 125 -3.05 -16.35 -6.82
CA GLU A 125 -1.72 -16.10 -7.39
C GLU A 125 -1.56 -14.73 -8.07
N MET A 126 -2.62 -13.93 -8.13
CA MET A 126 -2.62 -12.63 -8.84
C MET A 126 -2.50 -11.46 -7.86
N PRO A 127 -1.63 -10.48 -8.14
CA PRO A 127 -1.57 -9.26 -7.33
C PRO A 127 -2.90 -8.50 -7.35
N VAL A 128 -3.33 -8.03 -6.18
CA VAL A 128 -4.51 -7.17 -6.02
C VAL A 128 -4.06 -5.85 -5.39
N PHE A 129 -4.46 -4.72 -5.96
CA PHE A 129 -4.10 -3.40 -5.47
C PHE A 129 -5.34 -2.53 -5.27
N MET A 130 -5.19 -1.52 -4.47
CA MET A 130 -6.09 -0.38 -4.48
C MET A 130 -5.98 0.36 -5.81
N PHE A 131 -7.09 0.91 -6.31
CA PHE A 131 -7.09 1.73 -7.52
C PHE A 131 -6.78 3.20 -7.17
N ASP A 132 -5.77 3.77 -7.84
CA ASP A 132 -5.50 5.21 -7.78
C ASP A 132 -6.13 5.93 -8.97
N ASN A 133 -6.74 7.07 -8.73
CA ASN A 133 -7.28 7.92 -9.78
C ASN A 133 -6.17 8.56 -10.64
N GLN A 134 -4.92 8.31 -10.30
CA GLN A 134 -3.74 8.87 -10.96
C GLN A 134 -2.58 7.88 -10.97
N ASN A 135 -1.69 8.02 -11.97
CA ASN A 135 -0.42 7.29 -11.99
C ASN A 135 0.60 8.05 -11.14
N ALA A 136 0.58 7.83 -9.80
CA ALA A 136 1.52 8.45 -8.87
C ALA A 136 2.85 7.69 -8.89
N TYR A 137 3.60 7.83 -9.99
CA TYR A 137 4.89 7.17 -10.20
C TYR A 137 6.05 8.15 -10.27
N SER A 138 7.22 7.69 -9.87
CA SER A 138 8.44 8.51 -9.85
C SER A 138 9.01 8.78 -11.23
N PHE A 139 8.78 7.91 -12.22
CA PHE A 139 9.27 8.13 -13.57
C PHE A 139 8.44 9.15 -14.36
N SER A 140 9.06 9.76 -15.37
CA SER A 140 8.41 10.63 -16.34
C SER A 140 8.06 9.86 -17.62
N PRO A 141 7.23 10.44 -18.53
CA PRO A 141 7.00 9.84 -19.84
C PRO A 141 8.29 9.60 -20.65
N LEU A 142 9.27 10.49 -20.52
CA LEU A 142 10.57 10.34 -21.18
C LEU A 142 11.38 9.19 -20.59
N ASP A 143 11.27 8.95 -19.30
CA ASP A 143 11.94 7.81 -18.65
C ASP A 143 11.35 6.49 -19.17
N LEU A 144 10.03 6.38 -19.32
CA LEU A 144 9.38 5.22 -19.94
C LEU A 144 9.81 4.99 -21.40
N LEU A 145 10.11 6.08 -22.14
CA LEU A 145 10.62 5.95 -23.50
C LEU A 145 12.04 5.37 -23.54
N LYS A 146 12.86 5.72 -22.57
CA LYS A 146 14.25 5.24 -22.48
C LYS A 146 14.35 3.83 -21.92
N MET A 147 13.46 3.49 -20.97
CA MET A 147 13.41 2.21 -20.30
C MET A 147 12.49 1.27 -21.06
N ASN A 148 12.99 0.12 -21.46
CA ASN A 148 12.13 -0.92 -22.03
C ASN A 148 11.46 -1.76 -20.94
N ILE A 149 10.74 -1.07 -20.03
CA ILE A 149 10.02 -1.68 -18.93
C ILE A 149 8.52 -1.41 -19.03
N SER A 150 7.74 -2.35 -18.56
CA SER A 150 6.29 -2.23 -18.45
C SER A 150 5.89 -1.94 -17.00
N ALA A 151 4.83 -1.17 -16.83
CA ALA A 151 4.20 -0.91 -15.53
C ALA A 151 2.68 -1.03 -15.68
N PHE A 152 1.99 -1.42 -14.63
CA PHE A 152 0.54 -1.30 -14.60
C PHE A 152 0.14 0.14 -14.22
N PRO A 153 -0.92 0.70 -14.84
CA PRO A 153 -1.43 2.00 -14.44
C PRO A 153 -2.19 1.92 -13.11
N ASN A 154 -2.38 3.07 -12.48
CA ASN A 154 -3.33 3.26 -11.38
C ASN A 154 -3.09 2.39 -10.11
N VAL A 155 -1.91 1.81 -9.96
CA VAL A 155 -1.55 1.05 -8.74
C VAL A 155 -1.45 2.01 -7.57
N ASN A 156 -2.14 1.67 -6.48
CA ASN A 156 -1.98 2.28 -5.17
C ASN A 156 -1.66 1.18 -4.15
N THR A 157 -0.65 1.40 -3.35
CA THR A 157 -0.13 0.42 -2.38
C THR A 157 -0.64 0.64 -0.97
N GLY A 158 -1.73 1.39 -0.79
CA GLY A 158 -2.36 1.58 0.53
C GLY A 158 -3.03 0.32 1.05
N PHE A 159 -3.67 -0.45 0.18
CA PHE A 159 -4.23 -1.76 0.50
C PHE A 159 -3.96 -2.69 -0.67
N PHE A 160 -3.22 -3.78 -0.44
CA PHE A 160 -2.85 -4.69 -1.52
C PHE A 160 -2.55 -6.10 -1.04
N TYR A 161 -2.70 -7.04 -1.97
CA TYR A 161 -2.19 -8.39 -1.87
C TYR A 161 -1.13 -8.62 -2.95
N PHE A 162 -0.03 -9.27 -2.59
CA PHE A 162 1.05 -9.57 -3.52
C PHE A 162 1.64 -10.95 -3.28
N PRO A 163 1.58 -11.86 -4.29
CA PRO A 163 2.20 -13.17 -4.21
C PRO A 163 3.72 -13.08 -4.05
N LYS A 164 4.27 -13.80 -3.09
CA LYS A 164 5.70 -13.79 -2.75
C LYS A 164 6.59 -14.17 -3.93
N ASN A 165 6.15 -15.12 -4.75
CA ASN A 165 6.89 -15.62 -5.92
C ASN A 165 7.13 -14.55 -7.00
N LEU A 166 6.38 -13.45 -7.00
CA LEU A 166 6.57 -12.32 -7.93
C LEU A 166 7.58 -11.29 -7.41
N PHE A 167 7.98 -11.37 -6.14
CA PHE A 167 8.96 -10.45 -5.57
C PHE A 167 10.37 -10.86 -5.98
N ASP A 168 11.09 -9.96 -6.66
CA ASP A 168 12.38 -10.26 -7.28
C ASP A 168 13.43 -9.22 -6.88
N LEU A 169 14.28 -9.59 -5.94
CA LEU A 169 15.39 -8.74 -5.49
C LEU A 169 16.41 -8.42 -6.58
N GLN A 170 16.68 -9.34 -7.50
CA GLN A 170 17.62 -9.11 -8.59
C GLN A 170 17.09 -8.05 -9.55
N PHE A 171 15.79 -8.11 -9.85
CA PHE A 171 15.14 -7.11 -10.67
C PHE A 171 15.17 -5.73 -9.99
N ILE A 172 14.85 -5.65 -8.69
CA ILE A 172 14.88 -4.40 -7.94
C ILE A 172 16.31 -3.83 -7.87
N GLU A 173 17.30 -4.67 -7.60
CA GLU A 173 18.71 -4.27 -7.57
C GLU A 173 19.16 -3.68 -8.90
N LYS A 174 18.81 -4.35 -10.02
CA LYS A 174 19.11 -3.83 -11.37
C LYS A 174 18.40 -2.52 -11.65
N LEU A 175 17.13 -2.42 -11.23
CA LEU A 175 16.32 -1.21 -11.39
C LEU A 175 16.95 -0.02 -10.64
N LEU A 176 17.34 -0.23 -9.38
CA LEU A 176 17.92 0.82 -8.53
C LEU A 176 19.32 1.26 -8.99
N LYS A 177 20.05 0.39 -9.70
CA LYS A 177 21.35 0.71 -10.33
C LYS A 177 21.22 1.46 -11.66
N ASP A 178 20.03 1.46 -12.27
CA ASP A 178 19.80 2.20 -13.51
C ASP A 178 19.81 3.71 -13.24
N GLU A 179 20.66 4.45 -13.96
CA GLU A 179 20.85 5.90 -13.73
C GLU A 179 19.57 6.71 -13.96
N VAL A 180 18.73 6.31 -14.93
CA VAL A 180 17.47 6.98 -15.24
C VAL A 180 16.50 6.82 -14.10
N ILE A 181 16.38 5.59 -13.58
CA ILE A 181 15.51 5.25 -12.43
C ILE A 181 16.02 5.94 -11.16
N ALA A 182 17.30 5.81 -10.84
CA ALA A 182 17.89 6.43 -9.66
C ALA A 182 17.67 7.94 -9.63
N LYS A 183 17.83 8.61 -10.77
CA LYS A 183 17.56 10.04 -10.94
C LYS A 183 16.07 10.36 -10.75
N SER A 184 15.18 9.55 -11.29
CA SER A 184 13.74 9.72 -11.17
C SER A 184 13.27 9.51 -9.74
N PHE A 185 13.80 8.52 -9.03
CA PHE A 185 13.49 8.26 -7.63
C PHE A 185 13.97 9.38 -6.70
N LYS A 186 15.17 9.90 -6.92
CA LYS A 186 15.67 11.09 -6.18
C LYS A 186 14.76 12.32 -6.36
N ARG A 187 14.17 12.49 -7.54
CA ARG A 187 13.25 13.60 -7.83
C ARG A 187 11.88 13.45 -7.16
N GLN A 188 11.37 12.23 -7.04
CA GLN A 188 10.05 11.92 -6.49
C GLN A 188 10.09 10.66 -5.59
N MET A 189 10.84 10.76 -4.51
CA MET A 189 11.07 9.65 -3.58
C MET A 189 9.77 9.07 -3.00
N ASN A 190 8.80 9.91 -2.69
CA ASN A 190 7.53 9.49 -2.06
C ASN A 190 6.70 8.52 -2.91
N TRP A 191 6.96 8.43 -4.22
CA TRP A 191 6.26 7.54 -5.13
C TRP A 191 7.12 6.37 -5.61
N SER A 192 8.38 6.30 -5.16
CA SER A 192 9.34 5.30 -5.64
C SER A 192 8.95 3.88 -5.25
N GLU A 193 8.44 3.68 -4.05
CA GLU A 193 7.96 2.39 -3.56
C GLU A 193 6.78 1.89 -4.40
N GLN A 194 5.75 2.69 -4.57
CA GLN A 194 4.59 2.36 -5.40
C GLN A 194 4.97 2.09 -6.87
N THR A 195 5.97 2.84 -7.37
CA THR A 195 6.55 2.60 -8.70
C THR A 195 7.16 1.21 -8.80
N ILE A 196 7.95 0.78 -7.82
CA ILE A 196 8.59 -0.54 -7.82
C ILE A 196 7.51 -1.64 -7.78
N TRP A 197 6.47 -1.50 -6.97
CA TRP A 197 5.36 -2.46 -6.92
C TRP A 197 4.65 -2.60 -8.28
N SER A 198 4.38 -1.49 -8.96
CA SER A 198 3.80 -1.50 -10.31
C SER A 198 4.69 -2.21 -11.32
N LEU A 199 6.01 -2.03 -11.23
CA LEU A 199 6.98 -2.69 -12.11
C LEU A 199 7.14 -4.19 -11.79
N LEU A 200 7.12 -4.57 -10.51
CA LEU A 200 7.11 -5.97 -10.10
C LEU A 200 5.84 -6.69 -10.56
N ALA A 201 4.69 -6.04 -10.37
CA ALA A 201 3.40 -6.56 -10.81
C ALA A 201 3.34 -6.79 -12.33
N ALA A 202 4.07 -5.99 -13.11
CA ALA A 202 4.18 -6.16 -14.56
C ALA A 202 4.90 -7.45 -15.00
N LYS A 203 5.48 -8.21 -14.07
CA LYS A 203 5.97 -9.57 -14.32
C LYS A 203 4.82 -10.59 -14.42
N SER A 204 3.65 -10.28 -13.87
CA SER A 204 2.44 -11.06 -14.11
C SER A 204 1.75 -10.61 -15.40
N ARG A 205 0.87 -11.45 -15.95
CA ARG A 205 0.10 -11.12 -17.16
C ARG A 205 -1.04 -10.15 -16.88
N SER A 206 -1.51 -10.12 -15.64
CA SER A 206 -2.63 -9.30 -15.17
C SER A 206 -2.49 -9.03 -13.67
N ILE A 207 -3.18 -8.01 -13.23
CA ILE A 207 -3.41 -7.68 -11.82
C ILE A 207 -4.91 -7.51 -11.60
N SER A 208 -5.34 -7.50 -10.35
CA SER A 208 -6.68 -7.04 -10.01
C SER A 208 -6.63 -5.74 -9.22
N PHE A 209 -7.70 -4.97 -9.32
CA PHE A 209 -7.94 -3.84 -8.43
C PHE A 209 -9.17 -4.12 -7.56
N PHE A 210 -9.10 -3.77 -6.28
CA PHE A 210 -10.30 -3.62 -5.48
C PHE A 210 -11.26 -2.62 -6.16
N CYS A 211 -12.56 -2.88 -6.12
CA CYS A 211 -13.56 -1.99 -6.68
C CYS A 211 -13.40 -0.59 -6.09
N CYS A 212 -13.14 0.40 -6.94
CA CYS A 212 -12.85 1.77 -6.54
C CYS A 212 -14.04 2.51 -5.90
N LYS A 213 -15.25 1.96 -5.98
CA LYS A 213 -16.42 2.43 -5.24
C LYS A 213 -16.43 1.90 -3.81
N GLN A 214 -15.93 0.67 -3.60
CA GLN A 214 -15.87 0.04 -2.29
C GLN A 214 -14.64 0.49 -1.50
N VAL A 215 -13.45 0.53 -2.13
CA VAL A 215 -12.19 0.94 -1.51
C VAL A 215 -11.67 2.16 -2.27
N MET A 216 -11.91 3.34 -1.75
CA MET A 216 -11.70 4.58 -2.48
C MET A 216 -10.58 5.44 -1.90
N MET A 217 -9.99 6.26 -2.76
CA MET A 217 -9.14 7.38 -2.34
C MET A 217 -10.01 8.53 -1.86
N ALA A 218 -9.68 9.12 -0.71
CA ALA A 218 -10.33 10.33 -0.23
C ALA A 218 -10.18 11.48 -1.24
N ASN A 219 -11.20 12.32 -1.31
CA ASN A 219 -11.21 13.54 -2.11
C ASN A 219 -11.72 14.73 -1.26
N PHE A 220 -11.62 15.94 -1.77
CA PHE A 220 -11.99 17.14 -1.02
C PHE A 220 -13.46 17.17 -0.57
N ALA A 221 -14.35 16.54 -1.32
CA ALA A 221 -15.77 16.53 -1.02
C ALA A 221 -16.18 15.42 -0.04
N LEU A 222 -15.26 14.48 0.29
CA LEU A 222 -15.53 13.28 1.09
C LEU A 222 -16.90 12.63 0.74
N ARG A 223 -17.13 12.41 -0.55
CA ARG A 223 -18.38 11.79 -1.00
C ARG A 223 -18.27 10.29 -0.82
N THR A 224 -19.11 9.76 0.05
CA THR A 224 -19.35 8.33 0.20
C THR A 224 -20.71 7.98 -0.40
N ASP A 225 -20.85 6.78 -0.89
CA ASP A 225 -22.12 6.22 -1.35
C ASP A 225 -22.48 4.93 -0.61
N ALA A 226 -23.58 4.30 -1.04
CA ALA A 226 -24.03 3.06 -0.42
C ALA A 226 -23.03 1.91 -0.55
N ASP A 227 -22.14 1.93 -1.53
CA ASP A 227 -21.18 0.86 -1.79
C ASP A 227 -19.85 1.08 -1.06
N THR A 228 -19.57 2.30 -0.57
CA THR A 228 -18.29 2.63 0.07
C THR A 228 -18.07 1.83 1.35
N VAL A 229 -17.02 1.04 1.37
CA VAL A 229 -16.57 0.19 2.49
C VAL A 229 -15.39 0.82 3.22
N ALA A 230 -14.40 1.34 2.48
CA ALA A 230 -13.18 1.89 3.04
C ALA A 230 -12.69 3.12 2.28
N ILE A 231 -12.00 4.02 2.98
CA ILE A 231 -11.49 5.27 2.45
C ILE A 231 -10.03 5.46 2.87
N HIS A 232 -9.15 5.67 1.91
CA HIS A 232 -7.73 5.98 2.14
C HIS A 232 -7.54 7.49 2.37
N LEU A 233 -7.18 7.86 3.60
CA LEU A 233 -7.12 9.24 4.10
C LEU A 233 -5.71 9.83 3.98
N VAL A 234 -5.18 9.93 2.77
CA VAL A 234 -3.80 10.42 2.55
C VAL A 234 -3.64 11.91 2.89
N TYR A 235 -2.55 12.29 3.54
CA TYR A 235 -2.14 13.68 3.81
C TYR A 235 -3.24 14.57 4.41
N TYR A 236 -3.73 15.55 3.65
CA TYR A 236 -4.74 16.52 4.07
C TYR A 236 -6.07 15.87 4.43
N PHE A 237 -6.37 14.74 3.81
CA PHE A 237 -7.64 14.05 3.99
C PHE A 237 -7.74 13.33 5.33
N ARG A 238 -6.65 13.21 6.10
CA ARG A 238 -6.69 12.68 7.48
C ARG A 238 -7.66 13.44 8.37
N THR A 239 -7.85 14.74 8.13
CA THR A 239 -8.84 15.56 8.85
C THR A 239 -10.28 15.10 8.66
N HIS A 240 -10.58 14.40 7.58
CA HIS A 240 -11.92 13.85 7.30
C HIS A 240 -12.36 12.77 8.29
N ILE A 241 -11.46 12.17 9.04
CA ILE A 241 -11.83 11.18 10.07
C ILE A 241 -12.85 11.74 11.06
N LYS A 242 -12.80 13.05 11.36
CA LYS A 242 -13.78 13.72 12.22
C LYS A 242 -15.20 13.69 11.64
N GLN A 243 -15.34 13.74 10.32
CA GLN A 243 -16.61 13.66 9.62
C GLN A 243 -17.09 12.21 9.52
N LEU A 244 -16.15 11.27 9.27
CA LEU A 244 -16.46 9.84 9.18
C LEU A 244 -17.01 9.28 10.49
N ARG A 245 -16.49 9.73 11.63
CA ARG A 245 -17.02 9.37 12.97
C ARG A 245 -18.47 9.78 13.20
N LEU A 246 -18.94 10.79 12.50
CA LEU A 246 -20.31 11.30 12.62
C LEU A 246 -21.29 10.57 11.71
N LEU A 247 -20.80 9.73 10.80
CA LEU A 247 -21.67 8.91 9.97
C LEU A 247 -22.39 7.89 10.86
N PRO A 248 -23.73 7.74 10.70
CA PRO A 248 -24.45 6.70 11.43
C PRO A 248 -23.86 5.34 11.07
N PRO A 249 -23.77 4.39 12.02
CA PRO A 249 -23.44 3.03 11.67
C PRO A 249 -24.43 2.52 10.62
N PRO A 250 -24.01 1.71 9.65
CA PRO A 250 -24.89 1.17 8.64
C PRO A 250 -26.05 0.44 9.32
N ALA A 251 -27.28 0.72 8.85
CA ALA A 251 -28.52 0.22 9.46
C ALA A 251 -28.62 -1.32 9.47
N ASP A 252 -27.96 -1.98 8.50
CA ASP A 252 -27.87 -3.42 8.41
C ASP A 252 -26.38 -3.84 8.33
N ALA A 253 -26.00 -4.72 9.25
CA ALA A 253 -24.64 -5.25 9.35
C ALA A 253 -24.34 -6.36 8.30
N ALA A 254 -24.94 -6.28 7.11
CA ALA A 254 -24.64 -7.21 6.04
C ALA A 254 -23.14 -7.09 5.65
N VAL A 255 -22.46 -8.24 5.65
CA VAL A 255 -21.05 -8.31 5.24
C VAL A 255 -20.97 -8.11 3.74
N THR A 256 -20.19 -7.12 3.32
CA THR A 256 -19.93 -6.85 1.90
C THR A 256 -18.64 -7.54 1.48
N THR A 257 -18.69 -8.51 0.57
CA THR A 257 -17.45 -9.04 -0.02
C THR A 257 -16.82 -7.97 -0.90
N LEU A 258 -15.54 -7.69 -0.68
CA LEU A 258 -14.80 -6.76 -1.54
C LEU A 258 -14.66 -7.36 -2.93
N GLU A 259 -15.13 -6.63 -3.92
CA GLU A 259 -15.04 -7.02 -5.32
C GLU A 259 -13.68 -6.66 -5.91
N THR A 260 -13.22 -7.46 -6.88
CA THR A 260 -12.00 -7.18 -7.62
C THR A 260 -12.25 -7.20 -9.13
N ASN A 261 -11.54 -6.33 -9.84
CA ASN A 261 -11.62 -6.23 -11.30
C ASN A 261 -10.26 -6.50 -11.93
N ILE A 262 -10.20 -7.48 -12.84
CA ILE A 262 -8.98 -7.86 -13.54
C ILE A 262 -8.58 -6.78 -14.55
N HIS A 263 -7.30 -6.44 -14.56
CA HIS A 263 -6.70 -5.48 -15.47
C HIS A 263 -5.45 -6.09 -16.12
N SER A 264 -5.42 -6.11 -17.47
CA SER A 264 -4.32 -6.68 -18.25
C SER A 264 -3.58 -5.66 -19.13
N ALA A 265 -4.06 -4.40 -19.15
CA ALA A 265 -3.44 -3.36 -19.95
C ALA A 265 -2.29 -2.69 -19.21
N TYR A 266 -1.10 -2.72 -19.79
CA TYR A 266 0.06 -2.02 -19.27
C TYR A 266 0.00 -0.52 -19.53
N LEU A 267 0.68 0.25 -18.70
CA LEU A 267 0.82 1.68 -18.87
C LEU A 267 1.60 2.00 -20.15
N GLY A 268 0.89 2.50 -21.15
CA GLY A 268 1.49 2.96 -22.40
C GLY A 268 2.25 4.27 -22.23
N LYS A 269 3.32 4.45 -23.02
CA LYS A 269 4.13 5.67 -22.98
C LYS A 269 3.33 6.92 -23.35
N VAL A 270 2.43 6.77 -24.33
CA VAL A 270 1.54 7.86 -24.80
C VAL A 270 0.50 8.19 -23.75
N ASP A 271 -0.16 7.19 -23.18
CA ASP A 271 -1.20 7.36 -22.17
C ASP A 271 -0.67 8.11 -20.95
N PHE A 272 0.53 7.72 -20.50
CA PHE A 272 1.19 8.39 -19.38
C PHE A 272 1.59 9.84 -19.70
N ALA A 273 2.04 10.13 -20.92
CA ALA A 273 2.34 11.47 -21.36
C ALA A 273 1.09 12.36 -21.42
N VAL A 274 0.01 11.85 -22.00
CA VAL A 274 -1.30 12.54 -22.10
C VAL A 274 -1.84 12.83 -20.69
N GLU A 275 -1.81 11.86 -19.79
CA GLU A 275 -2.27 12.06 -18.41
C GLU A 275 -1.49 13.17 -17.69
N LYS A 276 -0.15 13.16 -17.81
CA LYS A 276 0.72 14.21 -17.22
C LYS A 276 0.40 15.61 -17.76
N ILE A 277 0.09 15.72 -19.05
CA ILE A 277 -0.31 16.99 -19.70
C ILE A 277 -1.66 17.46 -19.16
N ILE A 278 -2.66 16.57 -19.11
CA ILE A 278 -3.99 16.89 -18.59
C ILE A 278 -3.91 17.36 -17.13
N ARG A 279 -3.13 16.70 -16.28
CA ARG A 279 -2.91 17.14 -14.89
C ARG A 279 -2.27 18.52 -14.81
N LYS A 280 -1.30 18.81 -15.67
CA LYS A 280 -0.66 20.12 -15.68
C LYS A 280 -1.67 21.22 -16.06
N ILE A 281 -2.54 20.97 -17.03
CA ILE A 281 -3.61 21.89 -17.44
C ILE A 281 -4.58 22.10 -16.27
N LYS A 282 -5.05 21.03 -15.62
CA LYS A 282 -5.99 21.12 -14.48
C LYS A 282 -5.44 21.83 -13.25
N ARG A 283 -4.11 21.94 -13.11
CA ARG A 283 -3.46 22.71 -12.02
C ARG A 283 -3.31 24.18 -12.33
N LEU A 284 -3.46 24.56 -13.60
CA LEU A 284 -3.33 25.95 -14.09
C LEU A 284 -4.71 26.61 -14.26
N ALA A 285 -5.78 25.83 -14.24
CA ALA A 285 -7.18 26.28 -14.23
C ALA A 285 -7.76 26.28 -12.81
#